data_d2212f41cd246d951a171d75d194c368
#
_entry.id   d2212f41cd246d951a171d75d194c368
#
_cell.length_a   1.000
_cell.length_b   1.000
_cell.length_c   1.000
_cell.angle_alpha   90.00
_cell.angle_beta   90.00
_cell.angle_gamma   90.00
#
_symmetry.space_group_name_H-M   'P 1'
#
loop_
_entity.id
_entity.type
_entity.pdbx_description
1 polymer ?
#
loop_
_entity_poly.entity_id
_entity_poly.type
_entity_poly.pdbx_seq_one_letter_code
_entity_poly.pdbx_strand_id
1 'polypeptide(L)'
;TLKISLFAYENTALHGLFDAWTASAQPVLCLVPEGRILPQVGQYFDDFAPQVGSDYVRGNLHVRVLPFVEQERYDLLLWACDINFVRGEDSFVRALWAGRPFVWQIYPQHDAVHLKKLQAFLSLYSRHLDGSASQAVQDLWRAWNRGGEGGATISLEQAWSAFVTELSKLKQHAQYCSRQWAENNLALNLLDFCQEIGTIRALKIEGQQT
;
A
#
# COMPACT_ATOMS: atom_id res chain seq x y z
N THR A 1 -3.94 -18.98 7.64
CA THR A 1 -3.00 -18.51 6.60
C THR A 1 -3.24 -17.04 6.33
N LEU A 2 -2.21 -16.21 6.47
CA LEU A 2 -2.25 -14.80 6.11
C LEU A 2 -2.03 -14.67 4.59
N LYS A 3 -2.95 -14.04 3.88
CA LYS A 3 -2.85 -13.81 2.44
C LYS A 3 -2.32 -12.40 2.18
N ILE A 4 -1.26 -12.29 1.40
CA ILE A 4 -0.60 -11.02 1.08
C ILE A 4 -0.49 -10.89 -0.44
N SER A 5 -0.89 -9.75 -1.02
CA SER A 5 -0.50 -9.40 -2.37
C SER A 5 0.78 -8.57 -2.34
N LEU A 6 1.72 -8.88 -3.22
CA LEU A 6 2.98 -8.15 -3.34
C LEU A 6 3.16 -7.66 -4.77
N PHE A 7 2.74 -6.43 -5.02
CA PHE A 7 2.98 -5.73 -6.27
C PHE A 7 3.88 -4.52 -6.00
N ALA A 8 5.17 -4.67 -6.30
CA ALA A 8 6.21 -3.72 -5.87
C ALA A 8 7.20 -3.41 -7.00
N TYR A 9 7.94 -2.31 -6.86
CA TYR A 9 9.19 -2.08 -7.58
C TYR A 9 10.29 -2.95 -6.95
N GLU A 10 11.45 -3.01 -7.57
CA GLU A 10 12.66 -3.54 -6.95
C GLU A 10 12.86 -2.89 -5.57
N ASN A 11 13.19 -3.72 -4.58
CA ASN A 11 13.26 -3.26 -3.21
C ASN A 11 14.27 -4.07 -2.40
N THR A 12 15.30 -3.42 -1.91
CA THR A 12 16.36 -4.06 -1.10
C THR A 12 15.85 -4.61 0.23
N ALA A 13 14.69 -4.15 0.70
CA ALA A 13 14.03 -4.68 1.90
C ALA A 13 13.31 -6.02 1.69
N LEU A 14 13.16 -6.50 0.44
CA LEU A 14 12.38 -7.70 0.14
C LEU A 14 12.87 -8.93 0.88
N HIS A 15 14.18 -9.19 0.86
CA HIS A 15 14.76 -10.37 1.49
C HIS A 15 14.49 -10.37 3.00
N GLY A 16 14.68 -9.24 3.68
CA GLY A 16 14.38 -9.14 5.11
C GLY A 16 12.88 -9.33 5.44
N LEU A 17 11.99 -8.91 4.53
CA LEU A 17 10.56 -9.15 4.67
C LEU A 17 10.22 -10.64 4.48
N PHE A 18 10.83 -11.29 3.50
CA PHE A 18 10.67 -12.72 3.26
C PHE A 18 11.24 -13.56 4.40
N ASP A 19 12.36 -13.16 5.00
CA ASP A 19 12.92 -13.81 6.19
C ASP A 19 11.92 -13.73 7.36
N ALA A 20 11.32 -12.55 7.59
CA ALA A 20 10.30 -12.38 8.62
C ALA A 20 9.05 -13.27 8.35
N TRP A 21 8.65 -13.43 7.09
CA TRP A 21 7.52 -14.30 6.73
C TRP A 21 7.88 -15.79 6.82
N THR A 22 9.10 -16.16 6.48
CA THR A 22 9.62 -17.52 6.62
C THR A 22 9.61 -17.98 8.09
N ALA A 23 9.98 -17.08 8.99
CA ALA A 23 10.00 -17.31 10.45
C ALA A 23 8.66 -17.02 11.15
N SER A 24 7.63 -16.62 10.42
CA SER A 24 6.32 -16.25 10.99
C SER A 24 5.70 -17.40 11.78
N ALA A 25 4.96 -17.09 12.85
CA ALA A 25 4.23 -18.08 13.63
C ALA A 25 3.02 -18.70 12.88
N GLN A 26 2.51 -18.01 11.87
CA GLN A 26 1.41 -18.47 11.02
C GLN A 26 1.83 -18.57 9.56
N PRO A 27 1.28 -19.51 8.78
CA PRO A 27 1.56 -19.58 7.35
C PRO A 27 1.20 -18.30 6.62
N VAL A 28 2.09 -17.87 5.72
CA VAL A 28 1.94 -16.70 4.84
C VAL A 28 1.85 -17.18 3.40
N LEU A 29 0.78 -16.83 2.70
CA LEU A 29 0.64 -16.99 1.26
C LEU A 29 0.85 -15.63 0.59
N CYS A 30 1.97 -15.47 -0.09
CA CYS A 30 2.32 -14.27 -0.84
C CYS A 30 1.98 -14.47 -2.33
N LEU A 31 1.06 -13.68 -2.85
CA LEU A 31 0.66 -13.65 -4.25
C LEU A 31 1.40 -12.51 -4.95
N VAL A 32 2.24 -12.85 -5.92
CA VAL A 32 3.11 -11.90 -6.62
C VAL A 32 2.66 -11.80 -8.08
N PRO A 33 1.91 -10.75 -8.48
CA PRO A 33 1.67 -10.49 -9.89
C PRO A 33 2.99 -10.25 -10.63
N GLU A 34 3.08 -10.75 -11.86
CA GLU A 34 4.23 -10.51 -12.73
C GLU A 34 4.56 -9.01 -12.78
N GLY A 35 5.82 -8.67 -12.56
CA GLY A 35 6.26 -7.29 -12.47
C GLY A 35 7.73 -7.15 -12.09
N ARG A 36 8.14 -5.91 -11.81
CA ARG A 36 9.56 -5.57 -11.58
C ARG A 36 10.21 -6.25 -10.38
N ILE A 37 9.43 -6.65 -9.39
CA ILE A 37 9.95 -7.32 -8.18
C ILE A 37 10.32 -8.79 -8.44
N LEU A 38 9.82 -9.40 -9.52
CA LEU A 38 9.92 -10.83 -9.76
C LEU A 38 11.37 -11.37 -9.79
N PRO A 39 12.36 -10.70 -10.41
CA PRO A 39 13.75 -11.17 -10.35
C PRO A 39 14.29 -11.29 -8.92
N GLN A 40 13.96 -10.35 -8.03
CA GLN A 40 14.38 -10.40 -6.63
C GLN A 40 13.65 -11.50 -5.84
N VAL A 41 12.40 -11.79 -6.18
CA VAL A 41 11.67 -12.95 -5.64
C VAL A 41 12.39 -14.23 -6.00
N GLY A 42 12.71 -14.43 -7.29
CA GLY A 42 13.48 -15.59 -7.73
C GLY A 42 14.85 -15.70 -7.04
N GLN A 43 15.59 -14.60 -6.95
CA GLN A 43 16.87 -14.55 -6.27
C GLN A 43 16.80 -15.03 -4.82
N TYR A 44 15.74 -14.71 -4.09
CA TYR A 44 15.56 -15.19 -2.72
C TYR A 44 15.43 -16.72 -2.63
N PHE A 45 14.87 -17.35 -3.66
CA PHE A 45 14.67 -18.81 -3.74
C PHE A 45 15.69 -19.53 -4.60
N ASP A 46 16.79 -18.87 -4.99
CA ASP A 46 17.85 -19.41 -5.85
C ASP A 46 17.34 -19.80 -7.26
N ASP A 47 16.25 -19.19 -7.71
CA ASP A 47 15.71 -19.31 -9.08
C ASP A 47 16.06 -18.05 -9.89
N PHE A 48 16.91 -18.23 -10.92
CA PHE A 48 17.37 -17.15 -11.78
C PHE A 48 16.46 -16.88 -12.98
N ALA A 49 15.40 -17.67 -13.14
CA ALA A 49 14.42 -17.50 -14.22
C ALA A 49 12.97 -17.64 -13.71
N PRO A 50 12.56 -16.86 -12.69
CA PRO A 50 11.22 -16.93 -12.15
C PRO A 50 10.20 -16.54 -13.22
N GLN A 51 9.12 -17.31 -13.32
CA GLN A 51 8.07 -17.10 -14.32
C GLN A 51 6.68 -17.22 -13.73
N VAL A 52 5.69 -16.83 -14.50
CA VAL A 52 4.29 -17.04 -14.14
C VAL A 52 4.02 -18.51 -13.84
N GLY A 53 3.37 -18.78 -12.72
CA GLY A 53 3.12 -20.13 -12.23
C GLY A 53 4.21 -20.71 -11.34
N SER A 54 5.37 -20.04 -11.20
CA SER A 54 6.36 -20.44 -10.20
C SER A 54 5.75 -20.44 -8.80
N ASP A 55 6.09 -21.45 -8.02
CA ASP A 55 5.54 -21.72 -6.70
C ASP A 55 6.68 -22.11 -5.76
N TYR A 56 6.93 -21.30 -4.73
CA TYR A 56 8.06 -21.43 -3.83
C TYR A 56 7.61 -21.59 -2.39
N VAL A 57 8.29 -22.44 -1.64
CA VAL A 57 8.03 -22.62 -0.21
C VAL A 57 9.34 -22.60 0.57
N ARG A 58 9.38 -21.76 1.62
CA ARG A 58 10.49 -21.73 2.59
C ARG A 58 9.92 -21.45 3.98
N GLY A 59 10.04 -22.38 4.92
CA GLY A 59 9.42 -22.27 6.24
C GLY A 59 7.91 -22.05 6.15
N ASN A 60 7.41 -21.00 6.78
CA ASN A 60 6.00 -20.63 6.72
C ASN A 60 5.63 -19.71 5.56
N LEU A 61 6.59 -19.33 4.72
CA LEU A 61 6.37 -18.54 3.51
C LEU A 61 6.09 -19.44 2.30
N HIS A 62 4.95 -19.22 1.67
CA HIS A 62 4.58 -19.75 0.37
C HIS A 62 4.38 -18.59 -0.60
N VAL A 63 5.16 -18.54 -1.68
CA VAL A 63 5.07 -17.51 -2.72
C VAL A 63 4.54 -18.13 -4.00
N ARG A 64 3.51 -17.52 -4.59
CA ARG A 64 2.96 -17.90 -5.89
C ARG A 64 3.03 -16.74 -6.86
N VAL A 65 3.67 -16.97 -7.99
CA VAL A 65 3.75 -15.99 -9.08
C VAL A 65 2.49 -16.07 -9.93
N LEU A 66 1.78 -14.96 -10.01
CA LEU A 66 0.58 -14.79 -10.83
C LEU A 66 0.92 -14.16 -12.18
N PRO A 67 0.11 -14.39 -13.23
CA PRO A 67 0.23 -13.64 -14.46
C PRO A 67 0.00 -12.13 -14.18
N PHE A 68 0.40 -11.29 -15.11
CA PHE A 68 0.03 -9.87 -15.06
C PHE A 68 -1.49 -9.77 -14.95
N VAL A 69 -1.94 -9.00 -13.98
CA VAL A 69 -3.36 -8.85 -13.66
C VAL A 69 -3.87 -7.55 -14.28
N GLU A 70 -4.84 -7.67 -15.17
CA GLU A 70 -5.54 -6.50 -15.71
C GLU A 70 -6.18 -5.69 -14.59
N GLN A 71 -6.30 -4.38 -14.81
CA GLN A 71 -6.71 -3.41 -13.81
C GLN A 71 -8.05 -3.76 -13.12
N GLU A 72 -9.04 -4.22 -13.90
CA GLU A 72 -10.36 -4.61 -13.37
C GLU A 72 -10.30 -5.85 -12.46
N ARG A 73 -9.38 -6.77 -12.73
CA ARG A 73 -9.16 -7.97 -11.93
C ARG A 73 -8.23 -7.74 -10.74
N TYR A 74 -7.43 -6.69 -10.80
CA TYR A 74 -6.51 -6.34 -9.72
C TYR A 74 -7.24 -6.01 -8.42
N ASP A 75 -8.40 -5.36 -8.49
CA ASP A 75 -9.25 -5.08 -7.33
C ASP A 75 -9.70 -6.37 -6.63
N LEU A 76 -10.00 -7.43 -7.40
CA LEU A 76 -10.35 -8.73 -6.83
C LEU A 76 -9.19 -9.34 -6.01
N LEU A 77 -7.96 -9.17 -6.50
CA LEU A 77 -6.76 -9.61 -5.77
C LEU A 77 -6.60 -8.84 -4.46
N LEU A 78 -6.77 -7.50 -4.50
CA LEU A 78 -6.68 -6.66 -3.30
C LEU A 78 -7.74 -7.04 -2.26
N TRP A 79 -8.96 -7.34 -2.68
CA TRP A 79 -10.03 -7.78 -1.77
C TRP A 79 -9.81 -9.19 -1.20
N ALA A 80 -9.19 -10.08 -1.98
CA ALA A 80 -8.92 -11.46 -1.56
C ALA A 80 -7.79 -11.58 -0.54
N CYS A 81 -6.93 -10.55 -0.41
CA CYS A 81 -5.79 -10.55 0.48
C CYS A 81 -6.09 -9.83 1.80
N ASP A 82 -5.38 -10.24 2.85
CA ASP A 82 -5.47 -9.63 4.18
C ASP A 82 -4.64 -8.35 4.28
N ILE A 83 -3.51 -8.30 3.55
CA ILE A 83 -2.57 -7.17 3.48
C ILE A 83 -2.11 -7.01 2.03
N ASN A 84 -1.97 -5.77 1.58
CA ASN A 84 -1.57 -5.46 0.22
C ASN A 84 -0.31 -4.60 0.18
N PHE A 85 0.76 -5.08 -0.42
CA PHE A 85 1.89 -4.25 -0.81
C PHE A 85 1.64 -3.71 -2.21
N VAL A 86 1.59 -2.39 -2.35
CA VAL A 86 1.25 -1.72 -3.60
C VAL A 86 2.29 -0.65 -3.94
N ARG A 87 2.37 -0.27 -5.23
CA ARG A 87 3.35 0.70 -5.73
C ARG A 87 2.72 1.80 -6.57
N GLY A 88 3.45 2.90 -6.71
CA GLY A 88 3.02 4.03 -7.55
C GLY A 88 1.73 4.67 -7.05
N GLU A 89 0.98 5.34 -7.95
CA GLU A 89 -0.21 6.09 -7.57
C GLU A 89 -1.51 5.32 -7.79
N ASP A 90 -1.69 4.64 -8.93
CA ASP A 90 -2.95 3.97 -9.26
C ASP A 90 -3.25 2.80 -8.31
N SER A 91 -2.31 1.87 -8.12
CA SER A 91 -2.51 0.74 -7.19
C SER A 91 -2.62 1.18 -5.73
N PHE A 92 -2.01 2.31 -5.36
CA PHE A 92 -2.19 2.95 -4.06
C PHE A 92 -3.65 3.39 -3.85
N VAL A 93 -4.25 4.12 -4.81
CA VAL A 93 -5.65 4.55 -4.72
C VAL A 93 -6.59 3.35 -4.65
N ARG A 94 -6.34 2.31 -5.45
CA ARG A 94 -7.12 1.07 -5.42
C ARG A 94 -7.03 0.35 -4.08
N ALA A 95 -5.84 0.32 -3.46
CA ALA A 95 -5.67 -0.26 -2.13
C ALA A 95 -6.44 0.50 -1.05
N LEU A 96 -6.52 1.83 -1.14
CA LEU A 96 -7.37 2.64 -0.27
C LEU A 96 -8.84 2.24 -0.39
N TRP A 97 -9.33 2.09 -1.62
CA TRP A 97 -10.72 1.69 -1.86
C TRP A 97 -11.02 0.24 -1.49
N ALA A 98 -10.00 -0.64 -1.57
CA ALA A 98 -10.17 -2.04 -1.17
C ALA A 98 -10.50 -2.21 0.31
N GLY A 99 -10.22 -1.21 1.17
CA GLY A 99 -10.51 -1.24 2.59
C GLY A 99 -9.78 -2.36 3.33
N ARG A 100 -8.60 -2.72 2.86
CA ARG A 100 -7.68 -3.69 3.47
C ARG A 100 -6.42 -2.98 3.94
N PRO A 101 -5.76 -3.44 5.01
CA PRO A 101 -4.43 -2.97 5.37
C PRO A 101 -3.48 -3.05 4.18
N PHE A 102 -2.68 -2.03 3.98
CA PHE A 102 -1.73 -2.00 2.88
C PHE A 102 -0.43 -1.31 3.26
N VAL A 103 0.59 -1.53 2.46
CA VAL A 103 1.90 -0.87 2.54
C VAL A 103 2.19 -0.27 1.16
N TRP A 104 2.40 1.03 1.12
CA TRP A 104 2.66 1.74 -0.13
C TRP A 104 4.14 1.91 -0.38
N GLN A 105 4.63 1.38 -1.51
CA GLN A 105 5.92 1.74 -2.05
C GLN A 105 5.75 2.93 -2.99
N ILE A 106 6.14 4.10 -2.51
CA ILE A 106 6.10 5.32 -3.32
C ILE A 106 7.18 5.27 -4.41
N TYR A 107 6.89 5.84 -5.58
CA TYR A 107 7.86 5.89 -6.67
C TYR A 107 9.10 6.71 -6.24
N PRO A 108 10.31 6.14 -6.28
CA PRO A 108 11.53 6.85 -5.92
C PRO A 108 11.75 8.07 -6.82
N GLN A 109 12.02 9.22 -6.23
CA GLN A 109 12.34 10.47 -6.92
C GLN A 109 13.69 10.99 -6.45
N HIS A 110 14.35 11.79 -7.31
CA HIS A 110 15.59 12.46 -6.91
C HIS A 110 15.34 13.35 -5.68
N ASP A 111 16.38 13.60 -4.88
CA ASP A 111 16.35 14.46 -3.69
C ASP A 111 15.40 14.02 -2.57
N ALA A 112 15.04 12.74 -2.55
CA ALA A 112 14.18 12.14 -1.51
C ALA A 112 12.82 12.87 -1.31
N VAL A 113 12.33 13.62 -2.30
CA VAL A 113 11.03 14.33 -2.26
C VAL A 113 9.88 13.36 -2.03
N HIS A 114 9.97 12.15 -2.59
CA HIS A 114 8.99 11.08 -2.37
C HIS A 114 8.82 10.73 -0.89
N LEU A 115 9.88 10.79 -0.07
CA LEU A 115 9.77 10.51 1.36
C LEU A 115 8.97 11.57 2.12
N LYS A 116 9.01 12.84 1.67
CA LYS A 116 8.15 13.90 2.22
C LYS A 116 6.68 13.65 1.91
N LYS A 117 6.36 13.20 0.69
CA LYS A 117 4.99 12.81 0.29
C LYS A 117 4.52 11.60 1.11
N LEU A 118 5.36 10.59 1.26
CA LEU A 118 5.07 9.43 2.08
C LEU A 118 4.75 9.82 3.52
N GLN A 119 5.59 10.68 4.12
CA GLN A 119 5.38 11.15 5.49
C GLN A 119 4.09 11.96 5.64
N ALA A 120 3.77 12.83 4.70
CA ALA A 120 2.54 13.60 4.71
C ALA A 120 1.31 12.69 4.66
N PHE A 121 1.33 11.68 3.78
CA PHE A 121 0.25 10.71 3.70
C PHE A 121 0.16 9.84 4.97
N LEU A 122 1.27 9.35 5.49
CA LEU A 122 1.30 8.59 6.76
C LEU A 122 0.69 9.38 7.90
N SER A 123 0.99 10.67 8.01
CA SER A 123 0.42 11.53 9.04
C SER A 123 -1.09 11.69 8.90
N LEU A 124 -1.60 11.70 7.68
CA LEU A 124 -3.04 11.73 7.39
C LEU A 124 -3.69 10.38 7.68
N TYR A 125 -3.12 9.30 7.16
CA TYR A 125 -3.65 7.94 7.28
C TYR A 125 -3.70 7.47 8.73
N SER A 126 -2.67 7.75 9.52
CA SER A 126 -2.58 7.29 10.90
C SER A 126 -3.30 8.17 11.93
N ARG A 127 -3.95 9.27 11.50
CA ARG A 127 -4.58 10.27 12.40
C ARG A 127 -5.60 9.67 13.39
N HIS A 128 -6.33 8.65 12.98
CA HIS A 128 -7.38 8.01 13.77
C HIS A 128 -6.98 6.64 14.34
N LEU A 129 -5.70 6.28 14.23
CA LEU A 129 -5.14 5.09 14.89
C LEU A 129 -4.67 5.44 16.31
N ASP A 130 -4.77 4.48 17.21
CA ASP A 130 -4.11 4.59 18.52
C ASP A 130 -2.57 4.58 18.38
N GLY A 131 -1.86 4.91 19.46
CA GLY A 131 -0.41 5.10 19.42
C GLY A 131 0.36 3.87 18.92
N SER A 132 -0.01 2.64 19.34
CA SER A 132 0.67 1.41 18.94
C SER A 132 0.42 1.06 17.48
N ALA A 133 -0.82 1.12 17.04
CA ALA A 133 -1.19 0.84 15.65
C ALA A 133 -0.64 1.91 14.69
N SER A 134 -0.67 3.19 15.09
CA SER A 134 -0.07 4.29 14.33
C SER A 134 1.44 4.09 14.16
N GLN A 135 2.15 3.75 15.24
CA GLN A 135 3.59 3.50 15.18
C GLN A 135 3.92 2.30 14.29
N ALA A 136 3.17 1.19 14.42
CA ALA A 136 3.39 -0.01 13.63
C ALA A 136 3.23 0.24 12.11
N VAL A 137 2.23 1.02 11.69
CA VAL A 137 2.06 1.43 10.29
C VAL A 137 3.24 2.28 9.83
N GLN A 138 3.61 3.30 10.60
CA GLN A 138 4.69 4.21 10.24
C GLN A 138 6.03 3.50 10.11
N ASP A 139 6.33 2.59 11.03
CA ASP A 139 7.58 1.85 11.05
C ASP A 139 7.70 0.90 9.85
N LEU A 140 6.66 0.11 9.57
CA LEU A 140 6.67 -0.81 8.44
C LEU A 140 6.77 -0.06 7.10
N TRP A 141 6.00 1.00 6.91
CA TRP A 141 6.04 1.77 5.67
C TRP A 141 7.39 2.46 5.46
N ARG A 142 7.99 3.02 6.53
CA ARG A 142 9.32 3.61 6.46
C ARG A 142 10.40 2.57 6.17
N ALA A 143 10.35 1.43 6.86
CA ALA A 143 11.31 0.34 6.64
C ALA A 143 11.22 -0.19 5.20
N TRP A 144 10.01 -0.36 4.65
CA TRP A 144 9.78 -0.79 3.29
C TRP A 144 10.26 0.22 2.23
N ASN A 145 10.08 1.52 2.46
CA ASN A 145 10.45 2.55 1.48
C ASN A 145 11.92 3.00 1.56
N ARG A 146 12.63 2.70 2.64
CA ARG A 146 14.05 3.05 2.79
C ARG A 146 15.01 1.95 2.36
N GLY A 147 14.51 0.77 2.04
CA GLY A 147 15.33 -0.33 1.56
C GLY A 147 16.42 -0.80 2.53
N GLY A 148 16.26 -0.54 3.83
CA GLY A 148 17.29 -0.84 4.83
C GLY A 148 18.43 0.16 4.90
N GLU A 149 18.43 1.22 4.09
CA GLU A 149 19.44 2.28 4.13
C GLU A 149 19.18 3.27 5.27
N GLY A 150 20.15 3.37 6.16
CA GLY A 150 20.40 4.49 7.07
C GLY A 150 19.26 4.93 8.01
N GLY A 151 19.33 4.51 9.28
CA GLY A 151 18.60 5.14 10.38
C GLY A 151 17.18 4.64 10.66
N ALA A 152 16.81 3.43 10.21
CA ALA A 152 15.64 2.75 10.74
C ALA A 152 15.89 2.40 12.22
N THR A 153 15.06 2.88 13.11
CA THR A 153 15.18 2.68 14.56
C THR A 153 14.92 1.20 14.94
N ILE A 154 14.23 0.45 14.06
CA ILE A 154 13.88 -0.97 14.26
C ILE A 154 14.12 -1.76 12.97
N SER A 155 14.33 -3.08 13.10
CA SER A 155 14.47 -3.97 11.95
C SER A 155 13.13 -4.14 11.21
N LEU A 156 13.19 -4.56 9.93
CA LEU A 156 11.99 -4.86 9.15
C LEU A 156 11.16 -5.99 9.78
N GLU A 157 11.83 -6.99 10.37
CA GLU A 157 11.19 -8.07 11.12
C GLU A 157 10.39 -7.54 12.32
N GLN A 158 10.99 -6.64 13.11
CA GLN A 158 10.31 -6.00 14.24
C GLN A 158 9.13 -5.15 13.78
N ALA A 159 9.30 -4.37 12.70
CA ALA A 159 8.24 -3.55 12.13
C ALA A 159 7.09 -4.42 11.60
N TRP A 160 7.39 -5.53 10.94
CA TRP A 160 6.40 -6.50 10.48
C TRP A 160 5.66 -7.15 11.65
N SER A 161 6.37 -7.61 12.68
CA SER A 161 5.78 -8.22 13.88
C SER A 161 4.81 -7.26 14.59
N ALA A 162 5.21 -6.00 14.77
CA ALA A 162 4.35 -4.96 15.34
C ALA A 162 3.09 -4.74 14.48
N PHE A 163 3.24 -4.67 13.15
CA PHE A 163 2.14 -4.46 12.22
C PHE A 163 1.12 -5.63 12.27
N VAL A 164 1.58 -6.87 12.31
CA VAL A 164 0.70 -8.04 12.39
C VAL A 164 0.02 -8.13 13.75
N THR A 165 0.68 -7.74 14.83
CA THR A 165 0.08 -7.67 16.17
C THR A 165 -1.13 -6.73 16.18
N GLU A 166 -1.06 -5.61 15.48
CA GLU A 166 -2.15 -4.64 15.39
C GLU A 166 -3.14 -4.90 14.23
N LEU A 167 -3.00 -6.03 13.50
CA LEU A 167 -3.73 -6.28 12.25
C LEU A 167 -5.25 -6.14 12.38
N SER A 168 -5.82 -6.53 13.50
CA SER A 168 -7.28 -6.41 13.73
C SER A 168 -7.74 -4.96 13.71
N LYS A 169 -7.01 -4.07 14.39
CA LYS A 169 -7.29 -2.63 14.41
C LYS A 169 -7.03 -2.00 13.03
N LEU A 170 -5.96 -2.45 12.36
CA LEU A 170 -5.62 -1.96 11.02
C LEU A 170 -6.68 -2.36 9.98
N LYS A 171 -7.30 -3.54 10.09
CA LYS A 171 -8.42 -3.95 9.24
C LYS A 171 -9.64 -3.03 9.44
N GLN A 172 -9.99 -2.72 10.67
CA GLN A 172 -11.10 -1.80 10.98
C GLN A 172 -10.80 -0.39 10.47
N HIS A 173 -9.57 0.09 10.68
CA HIS A 173 -9.12 1.40 10.23
C HIS A 173 -9.14 1.52 8.71
N ALA A 174 -8.63 0.53 7.99
CA ALA A 174 -8.64 0.52 6.52
C ALA A 174 -10.09 0.61 5.97
N GLN A 175 -11.03 -0.12 6.56
CA GLN A 175 -12.45 -0.04 6.20
C GLN A 175 -13.05 1.33 6.51
N TYR A 176 -12.69 1.92 7.64
CA TYR A 176 -13.11 3.28 8.00
C TYR A 176 -12.61 4.31 6.98
N CYS A 177 -11.31 4.29 6.67
CA CYS A 177 -10.71 5.18 5.69
C CYS A 177 -11.33 5.03 4.30
N SER A 178 -11.55 3.80 3.84
CA SER A 178 -12.17 3.51 2.55
C SER A 178 -13.56 4.16 2.44
N ARG A 179 -14.39 4.07 3.48
CA ARG A 179 -15.73 4.70 3.50
C ARG A 179 -15.63 6.21 3.51
N GLN A 180 -14.81 6.78 4.40
CA GLN A 180 -14.68 8.24 4.54
C GLN A 180 -14.17 8.89 3.24
N TRP A 181 -13.26 8.25 2.54
CA TRP A 181 -12.72 8.81 1.29
C TRP A 181 -13.64 8.54 0.09
N ALA A 182 -14.46 7.50 0.11
CA ALA A 182 -15.48 7.30 -0.92
C ALA A 182 -16.57 8.39 -0.90
N GLU A 183 -16.86 8.96 0.27
CA GLU A 183 -17.79 10.09 0.42
C GLU A 183 -17.24 11.38 -0.19
N ASN A 184 -15.91 11.53 -0.28
CA ASN A 184 -15.26 12.72 -0.84
C ASN A 184 -15.05 12.56 -2.36
N ASN A 185 -16.14 12.65 -3.11
CA ASN A 185 -16.13 12.50 -4.56
C ASN A 185 -15.63 13.79 -5.24
N LEU A 186 -14.37 13.76 -5.71
CA LEU A 186 -13.74 14.91 -6.37
C LEU A 186 -14.55 15.44 -7.55
N ALA A 187 -15.17 14.57 -8.35
CA ALA A 187 -15.93 14.98 -9.52
C ALA A 187 -17.21 15.74 -9.11
N LEU A 188 -17.92 15.25 -8.11
CA LEU A 188 -19.10 15.94 -7.56
C LEU A 188 -18.69 17.26 -6.92
N ASN A 189 -17.67 17.27 -6.08
CA ASN A 189 -17.17 18.50 -5.45
C ASN A 189 -16.75 19.54 -6.48
N LEU A 190 -16.14 19.12 -7.60
CA LEU A 190 -15.78 20.01 -8.69
C LEU A 190 -16.99 20.56 -9.43
N LEU A 191 -18.01 19.75 -9.66
CA LEU A 191 -19.27 20.20 -10.27
C LEU A 191 -19.97 21.22 -9.38
N ASP A 192 -20.09 20.96 -8.09
CA ASP A 192 -20.68 21.89 -7.11
C ASP A 192 -19.91 23.20 -7.09
N PHE A 193 -18.58 23.16 -7.04
CA PHE A 193 -17.74 24.36 -7.12
C PHE A 193 -17.94 25.16 -8.42
N CYS A 194 -18.04 24.49 -9.57
CA CYS A 194 -18.31 25.16 -10.85
C CYS A 194 -19.70 25.81 -10.88
N GLN A 195 -20.71 25.17 -10.29
CA GLN A 195 -22.08 25.73 -10.18
C GLN A 195 -22.10 26.97 -9.27
N GLU A 196 -21.41 26.89 -8.12
CA GLU A 196 -21.30 28.06 -7.22
C GLU A 196 -20.63 29.25 -7.89
N ILE A 197 -19.52 29.04 -8.62
CA ILE A 197 -18.86 30.12 -9.38
C ILE A 197 -19.79 30.68 -10.47
N GLY A 198 -20.51 29.81 -11.18
CA GLY A 198 -21.50 30.23 -12.20
C GLY A 198 -22.56 31.11 -11.59
N THR A 199 -23.12 30.73 -10.45
CA THR A 199 -24.14 31.51 -9.73
C THR A 199 -23.62 32.87 -9.26
N ILE A 200 -22.41 32.91 -8.68
CA ILE A 200 -21.74 34.15 -8.23
C ILE A 200 -21.52 35.11 -9.41
N ARG A 201 -21.13 34.60 -10.58
CA ARG A 201 -20.95 35.43 -11.79
C ARG A 201 -22.26 35.97 -12.30
N ALA A 202 -23.34 35.20 -12.32
CA ALA A 202 -24.66 35.65 -12.72
C ALA A 202 -25.17 36.81 -11.84
N LEU A 203 -25.08 36.64 -10.52
CA LEU A 203 -25.45 37.68 -9.55
C LEU A 203 -24.65 38.98 -9.69
N LYS A 204 -23.36 38.89 -10.03
CA LYS A 204 -22.53 40.09 -10.27
C LYS A 204 -22.90 40.85 -11.55
N ILE A 205 -23.36 40.13 -12.57
CA ILE A 205 -23.77 40.76 -13.84
C ILE A 205 -25.13 41.48 -13.62
N GLU A 206 -26.07 40.89 -12.90
CA GLU A 206 -27.36 41.52 -12.58
C GLU A 206 -27.19 42.75 -11.67
N GLY A 207 -26.25 42.71 -10.72
CA GLY A 207 -25.99 43.86 -9.83
C GLY A 207 -25.24 45.04 -10.47
N GLN A 208 -24.72 44.89 -11.69
CA GLN A 208 -24.07 45.98 -12.44
C GLN A 208 -25.02 46.68 -13.44
N GLN A 209 -26.27 46.21 -13.58
CA GLN A 209 -27.29 46.79 -14.48
C GLN A 209 -28.35 47.63 -13.73
N THR A 210 -28.17 47.81 -12.45
CA THR A 210 -28.96 48.70 -11.59
C THR A 210 -28.13 49.89 -11.13
#